data_966b34fe171dd250a4801f35efd63e9c
#
_entry.id   966b34fe171dd250a4801f35efd63e9c
#
_cell.length_a   1.000
_cell.length_b   1.000
_cell.length_c   1.000
_cell.angle_alpha   90.00
_cell.angle_beta   90.00
_cell.angle_gamma   90.00
#
_symmetry.space_group_name_H-M   'P 1'
#
loop_
_entity.id
_entity.type
_entity.pdbx_description
1 polymer ?
#
loop_
_entity_poly.entity_id
_entity_poly.type
_entity_poly.pdbx_seq_one_letter_code
_entity_poly.pdbx_strand_id
1 'polypeptide(L)'
;MMRLTVCFLVVFLLGCGSKETKSGFPLSGHAHNDYEHGRPLFDALDHRFESIEADVYSVGDSLFVAHDFDQIKPGRTLRQLYLEPLKKEISKNGGSVYGNGEELILLIDIKNDGLETYQLLHQILQDYKSNLSTFANGVKTKGAVLVVVSGNRPFEFMQSQEIRYAAFDGRLENLDSDISPELMPVVSDNWSKFFEWDGTGEMPADERKLLHDFAQRARNNGYLLRFWGTPGQTPEIRNSVWNELKAARVGLIGTDHLEAFYLYGNK
;
A
#
# COMPACT_ATOMS: atom_id res chain seq x y z
N MET A 1 -42.41 -61.21 -32.24
CA MET A 1 -41.40 -60.21 -32.73
C MET A 1 -41.24 -59.13 -31.70
N MET A 2 -40.16 -59.19 -30.92
CA MET A 2 -39.88 -58.28 -29.82
C MET A 2 -38.84 -57.23 -30.30
N ARG A 3 -39.25 -55.97 -30.38
CA ARG A 3 -38.37 -54.91 -30.81
C ARG A 3 -37.57 -54.38 -29.58
N LEU A 4 -36.27 -54.58 -29.61
CA LEU A 4 -35.34 -54.09 -28.60
C LEU A 4 -35.01 -52.61 -28.93
N THR A 5 -35.44 -51.70 -28.08
CA THR A 5 -35.11 -50.30 -28.20
C THR A 5 -33.84 -50.05 -27.40
N VAL A 6 -32.71 -49.74 -28.07
CA VAL A 6 -31.42 -49.35 -27.46
C VAL A 6 -31.45 -47.87 -27.22
N CYS A 7 -31.49 -47.46 -25.93
CA CYS A 7 -31.28 -46.08 -25.54
C CYS A 7 -29.78 -45.77 -25.48
N PHE A 8 -29.31 -44.87 -26.34
CA PHE A 8 -27.97 -44.29 -26.26
C PHE A 8 -27.96 -43.20 -25.17
N LEU A 9 -27.23 -43.48 -24.12
CA LEU A 9 -26.94 -42.48 -23.04
C LEU A 9 -25.76 -41.64 -23.50
N VAL A 10 -26.04 -40.41 -23.93
CA VAL A 10 -24.98 -39.39 -24.23
C VAL A 10 -24.54 -38.79 -22.92
N VAL A 11 -23.35 -39.16 -22.44
CA VAL A 11 -22.69 -38.54 -21.29
C VAL A 11 -22.02 -37.25 -21.76
N PHE A 12 -22.59 -36.10 -21.42
CA PHE A 12 -21.95 -34.82 -21.56
C PHE A 12 -20.87 -34.69 -20.45
N LEU A 13 -19.62 -34.88 -20.81
CA LEU A 13 -18.47 -34.47 -19.99
C LEU A 13 -18.41 -32.95 -20.00
N LEU A 14 -18.96 -32.31 -18.97
CA LEU A 14 -18.69 -30.91 -18.64
C LEU A 14 -17.21 -30.82 -18.26
N GLY A 15 -16.38 -30.43 -19.22
CA GLY A 15 -15.02 -30.04 -18.99
C GLY A 15 -15.01 -28.78 -18.10
N CYS A 16 -14.75 -28.97 -16.80
CA CYS A 16 -14.44 -27.88 -15.88
C CYS A 16 -13.08 -27.33 -16.30
N GLY A 17 -13.09 -26.34 -17.18
CA GLY A 17 -11.91 -25.55 -17.50
C GLY A 17 -11.49 -24.81 -16.21
N SER A 18 -10.51 -25.37 -15.49
CA SER A 18 -9.79 -24.62 -14.48
C SER A 18 -9.20 -23.40 -15.17
N LYS A 19 -9.75 -22.20 -14.88
CA LYS A 19 -9.03 -20.97 -15.15
C LYS A 19 -7.72 -21.09 -14.38
N GLU A 20 -6.61 -21.23 -15.08
CA GLU A 20 -5.30 -20.99 -14.52
C GLU A 20 -5.34 -19.56 -13.95
N THR A 21 -5.50 -19.45 -12.64
CA THR A 21 -5.19 -18.25 -11.92
C THR A 21 -3.69 -18.03 -12.13
N LYS A 22 -3.33 -17.02 -12.94
CA LYS A 22 -1.95 -16.54 -13.01
C LYS A 22 -1.52 -16.30 -11.56
N SER A 23 -0.73 -17.21 -11.01
CA SER A 23 -0.19 -17.13 -9.65
C SER A 23 1.01 -16.17 -9.62
N GLY A 24 0.77 -14.94 -10.07
CA GLY A 24 1.67 -13.83 -9.84
C GLY A 24 0.93 -12.90 -8.89
N PHE A 25 1.41 -12.73 -7.67
CA PHE A 25 1.05 -11.55 -6.90
C PHE A 25 1.39 -10.35 -7.79
N PRO A 26 0.43 -9.47 -8.11
CA PRO A 26 0.76 -8.27 -8.86
C PRO A 26 1.85 -7.53 -8.08
N LEU A 27 2.83 -7.02 -8.80
CA LEU A 27 3.89 -6.22 -8.22
C LEU A 27 3.25 -4.90 -7.77
N SER A 28 3.08 -4.71 -6.47
CA SER A 28 2.45 -3.51 -5.93
C SER A 28 3.50 -2.43 -5.66
N GLY A 29 3.40 -1.34 -6.39
CA GLY A 29 4.26 -0.17 -6.25
C GLY A 29 3.80 0.76 -5.12
N HIS A 30 4.76 1.31 -4.38
CA HIS A 30 4.56 2.38 -3.42
C HIS A 30 5.36 3.61 -3.86
N ALA A 31 4.66 4.69 -4.24
CA ALA A 31 5.27 5.98 -4.58
C ALA A 31 5.76 6.65 -3.28
N HIS A 32 7.05 6.49 -2.99
CA HIS A 32 7.70 7.07 -1.84
C HIS A 32 7.87 8.57 -2.06
N ASN A 33 7.62 9.40 -1.04
CA ASN A 33 7.69 10.86 -1.13
C ASN A 33 7.00 11.45 -2.38
N ASP A 34 5.81 10.92 -2.73
CA ASP A 34 5.10 11.28 -3.97
C ASP A 34 4.96 12.80 -4.19
N TYR A 35 4.85 13.56 -3.10
CA TYR A 35 4.72 15.02 -3.14
C TYR A 35 5.97 15.75 -3.70
N GLU A 36 7.10 15.08 -3.89
CA GLU A 36 8.32 15.63 -4.51
C GLU A 36 8.27 15.55 -6.04
N HIS A 37 7.37 14.75 -6.62
CA HIS A 37 7.17 14.69 -8.06
C HIS A 37 6.53 15.97 -8.63
N GLY A 38 6.67 16.14 -9.95
CA GLY A 38 6.18 17.33 -10.65
C GLY A 38 4.68 17.53 -10.55
N ARG A 39 3.90 16.43 -10.52
CA ARG A 39 2.45 16.39 -10.34
C ARG A 39 2.10 15.42 -9.22
N PRO A 40 2.23 15.82 -7.92
CA PRO A 40 1.87 14.97 -6.79
C PRO A 40 0.54 14.26 -6.99
N LEU A 41 0.42 13.02 -6.56
CA LEU A 41 -0.66 12.09 -6.83
C LEU A 41 -0.72 11.65 -8.30
N PHE A 42 -0.78 12.58 -9.26
CA PHE A 42 -1.08 12.26 -10.65
C PHE A 42 0.05 11.50 -11.35
N ASP A 43 1.31 11.79 -11.02
CA ASP A 43 2.43 11.03 -11.56
C ASP A 43 2.39 9.57 -11.11
N ALA A 44 2.03 9.30 -9.85
CA ALA A 44 1.83 7.94 -9.34
C ALA A 44 0.60 7.26 -9.97
N LEU A 45 -0.52 7.98 -10.13
CA LEU A 45 -1.73 7.43 -10.76
C LEU A 45 -1.51 7.07 -12.23
N ASP A 46 -0.79 7.89 -12.98
CA ASP A 46 -0.47 7.63 -14.40
C ASP A 46 0.37 6.35 -14.56
N HIS A 47 1.18 6.01 -13.55
CA HIS A 47 2.00 4.78 -13.49
C HIS A 47 1.35 3.64 -12.69
N ARG A 48 0.06 3.76 -12.36
CA ARG A 48 -0.74 2.69 -11.72
C ARG A 48 -0.22 2.22 -10.36
N PHE A 49 0.36 3.11 -9.55
CA PHE A 49 0.78 2.79 -8.20
C PHE A 49 -0.42 2.51 -7.29
N GLU A 50 -0.34 1.44 -6.51
CA GLU A 50 -1.40 1.02 -5.58
C GLU A 50 -1.24 1.67 -4.20
N SER A 51 -0.08 2.24 -3.90
CA SER A 51 0.22 2.93 -2.65
C SER A 51 0.99 4.22 -2.92
N ILE A 52 0.62 5.30 -2.23
CA ILE A 52 1.16 6.65 -2.43
C ILE A 52 1.43 7.25 -1.05
N GLU A 53 2.61 7.85 -0.86
CA GLU A 53 3.04 8.44 0.41
C GLU A 53 2.97 9.96 0.41
N ALA A 54 2.45 10.51 1.50
CA ALA A 54 2.42 11.94 1.78
C ALA A 54 2.91 12.21 3.21
N ASP A 55 3.99 12.96 3.34
CA ASP A 55 4.50 13.44 4.64
C ASP A 55 3.73 14.67 5.09
N VAL A 56 3.33 14.72 6.35
CA VAL A 56 2.49 15.81 6.83
C VAL A 56 3.00 16.43 8.13
N TYR A 57 2.81 17.74 8.20
CA TYR A 57 2.97 18.57 9.40
C TYR A 57 1.65 19.25 9.74
N SER A 58 1.22 19.19 10.99
CA SER A 58 0.12 20.03 11.48
C SER A 58 0.64 21.45 11.76
N VAL A 59 -0.01 22.45 11.15
CA VAL A 59 0.21 23.87 11.41
C VAL A 59 -1.14 24.55 11.46
N GLY A 60 -1.55 25.00 12.64
CA GLY A 60 -2.90 25.49 12.87
C GLY A 60 -3.94 24.42 12.60
N ASP A 61 -4.93 24.72 11.78
CA ASP A 61 -6.04 23.83 11.40
C ASP A 61 -5.80 23.08 10.07
N SER A 62 -4.56 23.04 9.60
CA SER A 62 -4.18 22.49 8.29
C SER A 62 -3.05 21.48 8.40
N LEU A 63 -3.10 20.44 7.55
CA LEU A 63 -2.02 19.49 7.34
C LEU A 63 -1.26 19.88 6.08
N PHE A 64 -0.05 20.38 6.23
CA PHE A 64 0.84 20.73 5.13
C PHE A 64 1.70 19.55 4.74
N VAL A 65 1.92 19.42 3.42
CA VAL A 65 2.71 18.33 2.85
C VAL A 65 4.11 18.84 2.54
N ALA A 66 5.11 18.25 3.22
CA ALA A 66 6.53 18.56 3.06
C ALA A 66 7.38 17.46 3.72
N HIS A 67 8.63 17.27 3.23
CA HIS A 67 9.59 16.37 3.87
C HIS A 67 10.16 16.98 5.17
N ASP A 68 10.57 18.24 5.11
CA ASP A 68 11.08 19.00 6.23
C ASP A 68 10.19 20.21 6.54
N PHE A 69 10.18 20.64 7.79
CA PHE A 69 9.32 21.72 8.26
C PHE A 69 9.54 23.06 7.52
N ASP A 70 10.78 23.35 7.17
CA ASP A 70 11.18 24.58 6.44
C ASP A 70 10.78 24.56 4.95
N GLN A 71 10.37 23.40 4.44
CA GLN A 71 9.86 23.24 3.06
C GLN A 71 8.35 23.46 2.95
N ILE A 72 7.66 23.76 4.04
CA ILE A 72 6.22 24.04 4.04
C ILE A 72 5.93 25.27 3.16
N LYS A 73 4.99 25.10 2.24
CA LYS A 73 4.58 26.14 1.28
C LYS A 73 3.06 26.32 1.27
N PRO A 74 2.55 27.55 1.12
CA PRO A 74 1.14 27.79 0.88
C PRO A 74 0.62 26.98 -0.33
N GLY A 75 -0.61 26.49 -0.23
CA GLY A 75 -1.23 25.71 -1.32
C GLY A 75 -0.80 24.25 -1.40
N ARG A 76 0.05 23.75 -0.49
CA ARG A 76 0.48 22.36 -0.45
C ARG A 76 -0.04 21.66 0.80
N THR A 77 -1.36 21.62 0.95
CA THR A 77 -2.01 20.86 2.03
C THR A 77 -2.42 19.47 1.57
N LEU A 78 -2.60 18.55 2.53
CA LEU A 78 -3.10 17.20 2.26
C LEU A 78 -4.45 17.23 1.49
N ARG A 79 -5.33 18.16 1.85
CA ARG A 79 -6.61 18.37 1.14
C ARG A 79 -6.38 18.72 -0.34
N GLN A 80 -5.49 19.67 -0.61
CA GLN A 80 -5.29 20.20 -1.97
C GLN A 80 -4.53 19.23 -2.87
N LEU A 81 -3.51 18.56 -2.34
CA LEU A 81 -2.64 17.69 -3.15
C LEU A 81 -3.23 16.27 -3.32
N TYR A 82 -3.99 15.78 -2.34
CA TYR A 82 -4.43 14.38 -2.33
C TYR A 82 -5.93 14.20 -2.19
N LEU A 83 -6.57 14.71 -1.12
CA LEU A 83 -7.95 14.33 -0.79
C LEU A 83 -8.97 14.85 -1.81
N GLU A 84 -8.89 16.10 -2.21
CA GLU A 84 -9.80 16.68 -3.22
C GLU A 84 -9.56 16.10 -4.63
N PRO A 85 -8.30 15.93 -5.10
CA PRO A 85 -8.05 15.24 -6.35
C PRO A 85 -8.54 13.78 -6.35
N LEU A 86 -8.26 13.00 -5.30
CA LEU A 86 -8.73 11.61 -5.18
C LEU A 86 -10.26 11.53 -5.24
N LYS A 87 -10.97 12.39 -4.51
CA LYS A 87 -12.43 12.46 -4.55
C LYS A 87 -12.96 12.68 -5.97
N LYS A 88 -12.29 13.55 -6.76
CA LYS A 88 -12.64 13.79 -8.16
C LYS A 88 -12.40 12.58 -9.05
N GLU A 89 -11.23 11.93 -8.92
CA GLU A 89 -10.91 10.73 -9.71
C GLU A 89 -11.84 9.57 -9.37
N ILE A 90 -12.17 9.35 -8.10
CA ILE A 90 -13.12 8.33 -7.65
C ILE A 90 -14.51 8.57 -8.28
N SER A 91 -15.00 9.82 -8.25
CA SER A 91 -16.28 10.18 -8.85
C SER A 91 -16.30 9.98 -10.37
N LYS A 92 -15.23 10.39 -11.06
CA LYS A 92 -15.05 10.24 -12.50
C LYS A 92 -14.99 8.76 -12.94
N ASN A 93 -14.38 7.91 -12.11
CA ASN A 93 -14.10 6.51 -12.42
C ASN A 93 -15.12 5.53 -11.79
N GLY A 94 -16.30 6.01 -11.39
CA GLY A 94 -17.41 5.13 -10.96
C GLY A 94 -17.22 4.49 -9.60
N GLY A 95 -16.50 5.14 -8.66
CA GLY A 95 -16.44 4.72 -7.26
C GLY A 95 -15.11 4.10 -6.80
N SER A 96 -14.11 4.02 -7.66
CA SER A 96 -12.74 3.67 -7.27
C SER A 96 -11.72 4.51 -8.04
N VAL A 97 -10.49 4.62 -7.52
CA VAL A 97 -9.48 5.50 -8.11
C VAL A 97 -9.17 5.13 -9.57
N TYR A 98 -9.07 3.85 -9.86
CA TYR A 98 -8.74 3.33 -11.19
C TYR A 98 -9.94 2.75 -11.97
N GLY A 99 -11.16 2.84 -11.44
CA GLY A 99 -12.35 2.24 -12.07
C GLY A 99 -12.39 0.71 -12.03
N ASN A 100 -11.54 0.09 -11.21
CA ASN A 100 -11.40 -1.37 -11.12
C ASN A 100 -12.00 -1.97 -9.83
N GLY A 101 -12.55 -1.13 -8.94
CA GLY A 101 -13.08 -1.54 -7.64
C GLY A 101 -12.01 -1.84 -6.57
N GLU A 102 -10.74 -1.64 -6.90
CA GLU A 102 -9.65 -1.83 -5.95
C GLU A 102 -9.40 -0.60 -5.08
N GLU A 103 -8.88 -0.84 -3.90
CA GLU A 103 -8.58 0.16 -2.89
C GLU A 103 -7.17 0.71 -3.10
N LEU A 104 -7.02 2.03 -3.19
CA LEU A 104 -5.70 2.68 -3.19
C LEU A 104 -5.26 2.92 -1.74
N ILE A 105 -4.00 2.67 -1.41
CA ILE A 105 -3.42 3.02 -0.12
C ILE A 105 -2.87 4.46 -0.20
N LEU A 106 -3.37 5.34 0.66
CA LEU A 106 -2.75 6.64 0.93
C LEU A 106 -2.02 6.54 2.28
N LEU A 107 -0.70 6.37 2.22
CA LEU A 107 0.14 6.35 3.41
C LEU A 107 0.47 7.79 3.81
N ILE A 108 0.12 8.15 5.05
CA ILE A 108 0.33 9.49 5.60
C ILE A 108 1.37 9.39 6.72
N ASP A 109 2.56 9.90 6.46
CA ASP A 109 3.66 9.92 7.43
C ASP A 109 3.61 11.22 8.26
N ILE A 110 3.33 11.08 9.56
CA ILE A 110 3.24 12.20 10.49
C ILE A 110 4.64 12.60 10.95
N LYS A 111 5.06 13.82 10.66
CA LYS A 111 6.41 14.33 10.92
C LYS A 111 6.59 15.08 12.24
N ASN A 112 5.51 15.66 12.80
CA ASN A 112 5.58 16.40 14.06
C ASN A 112 4.77 15.71 15.19
N ASP A 113 4.07 16.43 16.08
CA ASP A 113 3.33 15.83 17.18
C ASP A 113 2.30 14.79 16.69
N GLY A 114 2.47 13.55 17.15
CA GLY A 114 1.69 12.42 16.64
C GLY A 114 0.22 12.50 17.00
N LEU A 115 -0.10 12.78 18.26
CA LEU A 115 -1.49 12.77 18.73
C LEU A 115 -2.27 13.96 18.19
N GLU A 116 -1.73 15.16 18.28
CA GLU A 116 -2.37 16.39 17.80
C GLU A 116 -2.60 16.32 16.28
N THR A 117 -1.56 15.93 15.55
CA THR A 117 -1.64 15.79 14.09
C THR A 117 -2.64 14.71 13.65
N TYR A 118 -2.66 13.58 14.33
CA TYR A 118 -3.63 12.54 14.02
C TYR A 118 -5.08 12.95 14.36
N GLN A 119 -5.31 13.66 15.45
CA GLN A 119 -6.64 14.17 15.79
C GLN A 119 -7.14 15.15 14.71
N LEU A 120 -6.29 16.05 14.23
CA LEU A 120 -6.61 16.94 13.11
C LEU A 120 -6.84 16.13 11.82
N LEU A 121 -6.00 15.14 11.52
CA LEU A 121 -6.18 14.24 10.39
C LEU A 121 -7.54 13.53 10.45
N HIS A 122 -7.89 12.97 11.61
CA HIS A 122 -9.17 12.28 11.81
C HIS A 122 -10.37 13.20 11.51
N GLN A 123 -10.34 14.45 11.98
CA GLN A 123 -11.38 15.46 11.68
C GLN A 123 -11.45 15.75 10.17
N ILE A 124 -10.29 15.94 9.53
CA ILE A 124 -10.21 16.17 8.09
C ILE A 124 -10.79 14.99 7.30
N LEU A 125 -10.41 13.76 7.64
CA LEU A 125 -10.85 12.54 6.94
C LEU A 125 -12.35 12.30 7.06
N GLN A 126 -13.00 12.78 8.11
CA GLN A 126 -14.45 12.69 8.28
C GLN A 126 -15.22 13.33 7.12
N ASP A 127 -14.71 14.40 6.52
CA ASP A 127 -15.32 15.07 5.35
C ASP A 127 -15.27 14.20 4.08
N TYR A 128 -14.38 13.20 4.06
CA TYR A 128 -14.14 12.30 2.92
C TYR A 128 -14.59 10.86 3.18
N LYS A 129 -15.27 10.58 4.29
CA LYS A 129 -15.63 9.23 4.73
C LYS A 129 -16.34 8.38 3.69
N SER A 130 -17.07 8.98 2.75
CA SER A 130 -17.77 8.28 1.67
C SER A 130 -16.82 7.68 0.61
N ASN A 131 -15.57 8.15 0.56
CA ASN A 131 -14.54 7.68 -0.36
C ASN A 131 -13.51 6.79 0.33
N LEU A 132 -13.47 6.81 1.68
CA LEU A 132 -12.46 6.14 2.48
C LEU A 132 -12.96 4.81 3.02
N SER A 133 -12.05 3.87 3.22
CA SER A 133 -12.29 2.74 4.09
C SER A 133 -12.48 3.23 5.51
N THR A 134 -13.54 2.73 6.14
CA THR A 134 -13.94 3.15 7.49
C THR A 134 -13.96 1.93 8.41
N PHE A 135 -13.72 2.16 9.69
CA PHE A 135 -13.71 1.13 10.70
C PHE A 135 -14.66 1.54 11.82
N ALA A 136 -15.63 0.70 12.11
CA ALA A 136 -16.57 0.92 13.20
C ALA A 136 -16.77 -0.38 13.97
N ASN A 137 -16.60 -0.33 15.30
CA ASN A 137 -16.75 -1.49 16.19
C ASN A 137 -15.95 -2.72 15.73
N GLY A 138 -14.72 -2.51 15.25
CA GLY A 138 -13.83 -3.57 14.76
C GLY A 138 -14.16 -4.11 13.36
N VAL A 139 -15.14 -3.55 12.67
CA VAL A 139 -15.53 -3.95 11.30
C VAL A 139 -15.05 -2.93 10.28
N LYS A 140 -14.32 -3.38 9.26
CA LYS A 140 -13.93 -2.57 8.11
C LYS A 140 -15.07 -2.51 7.08
N THR A 141 -15.41 -1.31 6.65
CA THR A 141 -16.20 -1.09 5.42
C THR A 141 -15.24 -0.58 4.34
N LYS A 142 -15.06 -1.37 3.28
CA LYS A 142 -14.13 -1.04 2.18
C LYS A 142 -14.60 0.22 1.44
N GLY A 143 -13.72 1.18 1.26
CA GLY A 143 -13.87 2.36 0.42
C GLY A 143 -12.98 2.30 -0.82
N ALA A 144 -12.87 3.43 -1.52
CA ALA A 144 -11.95 3.56 -2.66
C ALA A 144 -10.50 3.82 -2.23
N VAL A 145 -10.30 4.36 -1.02
CA VAL A 145 -8.98 4.70 -0.46
C VAL A 145 -8.87 4.16 0.95
N LEU A 146 -7.80 3.43 1.24
CA LEU A 146 -7.37 3.05 2.58
C LEU A 146 -6.30 4.04 3.04
N VAL A 147 -6.60 4.85 4.03
CA VAL A 147 -5.60 5.69 4.69
C VAL A 147 -4.82 4.85 5.70
N VAL A 148 -3.49 4.90 5.63
CA VAL A 148 -2.58 4.24 6.57
C VAL A 148 -1.66 5.29 7.18
N VAL A 149 -1.64 5.42 8.50
CA VAL A 149 -0.83 6.41 9.21
C VAL A 149 0.52 5.80 9.60
N SER A 150 1.60 6.46 9.23
CA SER A 150 2.98 6.13 9.57
C SER A 150 3.67 7.27 10.35
N GLY A 151 4.98 7.20 10.54
CA GLY A 151 5.76 8.20 11.28
C GLY A 151 5.41 8.26 12.76
N ASN A 152 5.15 9.45 13.27
CA ASN A 152 4.79 9.68 14.68
C ASN A 152 3.32 9.32 14.99
N ARG A 153 2.88 8.13 14.59
CA ARG A 153 1.51 7.66 14.78
C ARG A 153 1.18 7.38 16.26
N PRO A 154 0.03 7.85 16.79
CA PRO A 154 -0.40 7.60 18.15
C PRO A 154 -1.12 6.25 18.26
N PHE A 155 -0.36 5.16 18.26
CA PHE A 155 -0.85 3.78 18.16
C PHE A 155 -1.97 3.44 19.15
N GLU A 156 -1.74 3.65 20.46
CA GLU A 156 -2.72 3.33 21.50
C GLU A 156 -4.01 4.13 21.34
N PHE A 157 -3.91 5.40 20.95
CA PHE A 157 -5.07 6.23 20.69
C PHE A 157 -5.88 5.71 19.51
N MET A 158 -5.21 5.41 18.38
CA MET A 158 -5.87 4.84 17.19
C MET A 158 -6.55 3.50 17.50
N GLN A 159 -5.89 2.65 18.28
CA GLN A 159 -6.45 1.35 18.68
C GLN A 159 -7.69 1.50 19.56
N SER A 160 -7.75 2.51 20.41
CA SER A 160 -8.87 2.74 21.35
C SER A 160 -10.12 3.34 20.70
N GLN A 161 -10.04 3.83 19.45
CA GLN A 161 -11.17 4.47 18.78
C GLN A 161 -12.22 3.46 18.31
N GLU A 162 -13.49 3.74 18.59
CA GLU A 162 -14.63 2.98 18.05
C GLU A 162 -14.88 3.24 16.56
N ILE A 163 -14.62 4.47 16.12
CA ILE A 163 -14.78 4.89 14.72
C ILE A 163 -13.45 5.47 14.23
N ARG A 164 -12.92 4.91 13.13
CA ARG A 164 -11.69 5.37 12.49
C ARG A 164 -11.88 5.52 10.98
N TYR A 165 -11.13 6.44 10.38
CA TYR A 165 -11.01 6.63 8.94
C TYR A 165 -9.61 6.31 8.43
N ALA A 166 -8.77 5.74 9.30
CA ALA A 166 -7.41 5.32 8.98
C ALA A 166 -7.03 4.05 9.75
N ALA A 167 -6.17 3.25 9.16
CA ALA A 167 -5.38 2.20 9.77
C ALA A 167 -3.97 2.75 10.11
N PHE A 168 -3.08 1.95 10.66
CA PHE A 168 -1.71 2.36 10.90
C PHE A 168 -0.67 1.39 10.33
N ASP A 169 0.53 1.91 10.10
CA ASP A 169 1.71 1.17 9.67
C ASP A 169 2.43 0.58 10.90
N GLY A 170 2.63 -0.73 10.93
CA GLY A 170 3.40 -1.44 11.95
C GLY A 170 4.91 -1.37 11.72
N ARG A 171 5.64 -2.13 12.55
CA ARG A 171 7.09 -2.38 12.41
C ARG A 171 7.34 -3.88 12.40
N LEU A 172 8.54 -4.33 11.97
CA LEU A 172 8.86 -5.76 11.89
C LEU A 172 8.71 -6.48 13.22
N GLU A 173 8.88 -5.80 14.35
CA GLU A 173 8.60 -6.33 15.69
C GLU A 173 7.12 -6.72 15.90
N ASN A 174 6.21 -6.15 15.11
CA ASN A 174 4.79 -6.44 15.18
C ASN A 174 4.35 -7.62 14.29
N LEU A 175 5.26 -8.23 13.52
CA LEU A 175 4.89 -9.31 12.59
C LEU A 175 4.21 -10.51 13.26
N ASP A 176 4.59 -10.82 14.50
CA ASP A 176 4.03 -11.93 15.26
C ASP A 176 3.03 -11.48 16.34
N SER A 177 2.53 -10.25 16.23
CA SER A 177 1.48 -9.75 17.13
C SER A 177 0.09 -10.24 16.71
N ASP A 178 -0.86 -10.21 17.65
CA ASP A 178 -2.27 -10.49 17.38
C ASP A 178 -3.05 -9.27 16.84
N ILE A 179 -2.34 -8.27 16.30
CA ILE A 179 -2.98 -7.06 15.77
C ILE A 179 -3.67 -7.40 14.45
N SER A 180 -4.96 -7.09 14.38
CA SER A 180 -5.73 -7.35 13.16
C SER A 180 -5.14 -6.61 11.93
N PRO A 181 -5.01 -7.27 10.76
CA PRO A 181 -4.60 -6.61 9.53
C PRO A 181 -5.57 -5.52 9.05
N GLU A 182 -6.80 -5.47 9.56
CA GLU A 182 -7.69 -4.34 9.33
C GLU A 182 -7.26 -3.09 10.10
N LEU A 183 -6.59 -3.25 11.23
CA LEU A 183 -6.02 -2.15 12.02
C LEU A 183 -4.60 -1.81 11.58
N MET A 184 -3.79 -2.83 11.22
CA MET A 184 -2.39 -2.72 10.81
C MET A 184 -2.18 -3.46 9.47
N PRO A 185 -2.67 -2.91 8.34
CA PRO A 185 -2.57 -3.59 7.03
C PRO A 185 -1.15 -3.60 6.46
N VAL A 186 -0.32 -2.65 6.87
CA VAL A 186 1.06 -2.48 6.41
C VAL A 186 2.00 -2.66 7.59
N VAL A 187 3.12 -3.35 7.35
CA VAL A 187 4.26 -3.43 8.25
C VAL A 187 5.48 -2.96 7.48
N SER A 188 6.09 -1.87 7.92
CA SER A 188 7.26 -1.32 7.25
C SER A 188 8.44 -1.11 8.20
N ASP A 189 9.67 -1.24 7.67
CA ASP A 189 10.87 -0.93 8.44
C ASP A 189 12.01 -0.48 7.54
N ASN A 190 13.09 0.04 8.17
CA ASN A 190 14.28 0.46 7.48
C ASN A 190 15.08 -0.74 7.00
N TRP A 191 15.42 -0.78 5.70
CA TRP A 191 16.24 -1.80 5.09
C TRP A 191 17.56 -2.03 5.85
N SER A 192 18.29 -0.94 6.13
CA SER A 192 19.61 -1.00 6.76
C SER A 192 19.65 -1.50 8.21
N LYS A 193 18.50 -1.69 8.85
CA LYS A 193 18.43 -2.35 10.16
C LYS A 193 18.65 -3.86 10.09
N PHE A 194 18.39 -4.46 8.93
CA PHE A 194 18.31 -5.91 8.77
C PHE A 194 19.23 -6.44 7.68
N PHE A 195 19.64 -5.61 6.74
CA PHE A 195 20.42 -5.98 5.57
C PHE A 195 21.60 -5.04 5.38
N GLU A 196 22.78 -5.63 5.14
CA GLU A 196 23.99 -4.89 4.78
C GLU A 196 24.18 -4.84 3.26
N TRP A 197 23.51 -5.75 2.52
CA TRP A 197 23.57 -5.78 1.07
C TRP A 197 23.05 -4.49 0.44
N ASP A 198 23.91 -3.87 -0.37
CA ASP A 198 23.68 -2.58 -1.02
C ASP A 198 23.11 -2.67 -2.45
N GLY A 199 22.73 -3.88 -2.90
CA GLY A 199 22.23 -4.16 -4.25
C GLY A 199 23.32 -4.51 -5.25
N THR A 200 24.60 -4.51 -4.86
CA THR A 200 25.74 -4.87 -5.72
C THR A 200 26.02 -6.37 -5.65
N GLY A 201 26.15 -7.00 -6.81
CA GLY A 201 26.37 -8.44 -6.88
C GLY A 201 25.19 -9.27 -6.38
N GLU A 202 25.43 -10.52 -6.00
CA GLU A 202 24.40 -11.39 -5.45
C GLU A 202 24.12 -11.05 -3.98
N MET A 203 22.85 -11.06 -3.61
CA MET A 203 22.45 -10.93 -2.20
C MET A 203 22.97 -12.12 -1.39
N PRO A 204 23.64 -11.91 -0.22
CA PRO A 204 24.07 -12.99 0.66
C PRO A 204 22.93 -13.95 0.98
N ALA A 205 23.24 -15.26 1.03
CA ALA A 205 22.21 -16.30 1.15
C ALA A 205 21.43 -16.22 2.47
N ASP A 206 22.09 -15.81 3.54
CA ASP A 206 21.48 -15.58 4.86
C ASP A 206 20.54 -14.37 4.87
N GLU A 207 20.95 -13.26 4.26
CA GLU A 207 20.09 -12.08 4.13
C GLU A 207 18.89 -12.36 3.22
N ARG A 208 19.09 -13.05 2.08
CA ARG A 208 17.99 -13.48 1.20
C ARG A 208 17.00 -14.37 1.96
N LYS A 209 17.49 -15.32 2.77
CA LYS A 209 16.64 -16.17 3.60
C LYS A 209 15.84 -15.34 4.61
N LEU A 210 16.47 -14.34 5.26
CA LEU A 210 15.84 -13.46 6.22
C LEU A 210 14.73 -12.62 5.55
N LEU A 211 14.99 -12.08 4.34
CA LEU A 211 13.99 -11.34 3.56
C LEU A 211 12.76 -12.20 3.24
N HIS A 212 12.99 -13.44 2.80
CA HIS A 212 11.90 -14.38 2.51
C HIS A 212 11.11 -14.75 3.76
N ASP A 213 11.78 -14.93 4.92
CA ASP A 213 11.12 -15.20 6.21
C ASP A 213 10.19 -14.05 6.61
N PHE A 214 10.68 -12.81 6.63
CA PHE A 214 9.86 -11.64 6.92
C PHE A 214 8.65 -11.52 6.00
N ALA A 215 8.87 -11.68 4.68
CA ALA A 215 7.80 -11.57 3.72
C ALA A 215 6.76 -12.70 3.86
N GLN A 216 7.18 -13.90 4.21
CA GLN A 216 6.27 -15.03 4.45
C GLN A 216 5.45 -14.82 5.73
N ARG A 217 6.09 -14.38 6.83
CA ARG A 217 5.41 -14.09 8.10
C ARG A 217 4.38 -12.97 7.93
N ALA A 218 4.73 -11.88 7.23
CA ALA A 218 3.79 -10.81 6.91
C ALA A 218 2.56 -11.35 6.18
N ARG A 219 2.75 -12.13 5.10
CA ARG A 219 1.64 -12.73 4.34
C ARG A 219 0.78 -13.68 5.17
N ASN A 220 1.39 -14.51 6.01
CA ASN A 220 0.67 -15.45 6.86
C ASN A 220 -0.28 -14.75 7.85
N ASN A 221 0.10 -13.54 8.27
CA ASN A 221 -0.68 -12.70 9.18
C ASN A 221 -1.55 -11.66 8.45
N GLY A 222 -1.56 -11.66 7.11
CA GLY A 222 -2.39 -10.76 6.31
C GLY A 222 -1.84 -9.34 6.16
N TYR A 223 -0.57 -9.11 6.48
CA TYR A 223 0.08 -7.80 6.36
C TYR A 223 0.78 -7.63 5.00
N LEU A 224 0.80 -6.40 4.52
CA LEU A 224 1.66 -5.96 3.42
C LEU A 224 3.02 -5.53 3.99
N LEU A 225 4.08 -6.28 3.69
CA LEU A 225 5.44 -5.89 4.06
C LEU A 225 5.97 -4.81 3.13
N ARG A 226 6.66 -3.80 3.68
CA ARG A 226 7.39 -2.77 2.95
C ARG A 226 8.74 -2.52 3.62
N PHE A 227 9.77 -2.26 2.81
CA PHE A 227 11.04 -1.70 3.30
C PHE A 227 11.24 -0.31 2.72
N TRP A 228 11.62 0.66 3.57
CA TRP A 228 12.07 1.98 3.15
C TRP A 228 13.60 2.08 3.30
N GLY A 229 14.22 3.06 2.60
CA GLY A 229 15.67 3.19 2.56
C GLY A 229 16.38 2.04 1.82
N THR A 230 15.68 1.38 0.88
CA THR A 230 16.29 0.36 0.04
C THR A 230 17.35 0.95 -0.89
N PRO A 231 18.46 0.24 -1.20
CA PRO A 231 19.45 0.71 -2.16
C PRO A 231 18.84 0.99 -3.53
N GLY A 232 19.25 2.09 -4.18
CA GLY A 232 18.61 2.50 -5.44
C GLY A 232 19.41 3.51 -6.26
N GLN A 233 20.71 3.68 -6.00
CA GLN A 233 21.55 4.74 -6.56
C GLN A 233 21.68 4.67 -8.09
N THR A 234 21.74 3.46 -8.65
CA THR A 234 21.78 3.24 -10.11
C THR A 234 20.62 2.37 -10.58
N PRO A 235 20.27 2.39 -11.88
CA PRO A 235 19.26 1.49 -12.43
C PRO A 235 19.54 0.01 -12.17
N GLU A 236 20.82 -0.40 -12.22
CA GLU A 236 21.26 -1.78 -11.99
C GLU A 236 21.00 -2.19 -10.56
N ILE A 237 21.38 -1.36 -9.58
CA ILE A 237 21.15 -1.59 -8.15
C ILE A 237 19.65 -1.67 -7.88
N ARG A 238 18.85 -0.72 -8.37
CA ARG A 238 17.39 -0.76 -8.21
C ARG A 238 16.78 -2.05 -8.74
N ASN A 239 17.16 -2.44 -9.94
CA ASN A 239 16.64 -3.68 -10.54
C ASN A 239 17.05 -4.93 -9.72
N SER A 240 18.28 -4.99 -9.20
CA SER A 240 18.74 -6.08 -8.34
C SER A 240 17.87 -6.15 -7.07
N VAL A 241 17.64 -5.01 -6.40
CA VAL A 241 16.81 -4.95 -5.20
C VAL A 241 15.35 -5.30 -5.50
N TRP A 242 14.76 -4.76 -6.57
CA TRP A 242 13.39 -5.09 -6.95
C TRP A 242 13.21 -6.58 -7.29
N ASN A 243 14.24 -7.21 -7.90
CA ASN A 243 14.23 -8.65 -8.17
C ASN A 243 14.15 -9.47 -6.87
N GLU A 244 14.96 -9.15 -5.85
CA GLU A 244 14.92 -9.84 -4.57
C GLU A 244 13.61 -9.61 -3.82
N LEU A 245 13.11 -8.35 -3.79
CA LEU A 245 11.82 -8.01 -3.18
C LEU A 245 10.65 -8.74 -3.87
N LYS A 246 10.66 -8.79 -5.21
CA LYS A 246 9.67 -9.52 -6.01
C LYS A 246 9.74 -11.03 -5.77
N ALA A 247 10.95 -11.60 -5.75
CA ALA A 247 11.17 -13.02 -5.48
C ALA A 247 10.68 -13.43 -4.09
N ALA A 248 10.92 -12.59 -3.08
CA ALA A 248 10.42 -12.78 -1.73
C ALA A 248 8.89 -12.53 -1.60
N ARG A 249 8.23 -11.94 -2.61
CA ARG A 249 6.83 -11.52 -2.59
C ARG A 249 6.56 -10.50 -1.49
N VAL A 250 7.40 -9.47 -1.41
CA VAL A 250 7.17 -8.31 -0.55
C VAL A 250 5.90 -7.60 -1.00
N GLY A 251 5.07 -7.15 -0.07
CA GLY A 251 3.73 -6.63 -0.35
C GLY A 251 3.73 -5.30 -1.09
N LEU A 252 4.63 -4.37 -0.70
CA LEU A 252 4.78 -3.05 -1.32
C LEU A 252 6.25 -2.77 -1.59
N ILE A 253 6.59 -2.40 -2.83
CA ILE A 253 7.94 -2.01 -3.22
C ILE A 253 8.00 -0.49 -3.37
N GLY A 254 8.70 0.17 -2.44
CA GLY A 254 8.89 1.62 -2.43
C GLY A 254 9.89 2.09 -3.47
N THR A 255 9.61 3.22 -4.14
CA THR A 255 10.52 3.85 -5.08
C THR A 255 10.17 5.31 -5.34
N ASP A 256 11.21 6.13 -5.64
CA ASP A 256 11.10 7.48 -6.17
C ASP A 256 11.13 7.49 -7.71
N HIS A 257 11.31 6.33 -8.36
CA HIS A 257 11.48 6.20 -9.81
C HIS A 257 10.24 5.54 -10.45
N LEU A 258 9.12 6.28 -10.47
CA LEU A 258 7.80 5.76 -10.83
C LEU A 258 7.75 5.13 -12.23
N GLU A 259 8.23 5.84 -13.25
CA GLU A 259 8.26 5.33 -14.64
C GLU A 259 9.14 4.08 -14.77
N ALA A 260 10.32 4.09 -14.14
CA ALA A 260 11.24 2.95 -14.21
C ALA A 260 10.63 1.69 -13.56
N PHE A 261 9.92 1.85 -12.43
CA PHE A 261 9.22 0.76 -11.75
C PHE A 261 8.04 0.24 -12.58
N TYR A 262 7.25 1.13 -13.15
CA TYR A 262 6.14 0.76 -14.03
C TYR A 262 6.62 -0.07 -15.24
N LEU A 263 7.71 0.35 -15.89
CA LEU A 263 8.32 -0.37 -17.01
C LEU A 263 8.94 -1.72 -16.55
N TYR A 264 9.46 -1.78 -15.33
CA TYR A 264 9.98 -3.03 -14.75
C TYR A 264 8.87 -4.04 -14.47
N GLY A 265 7.72 -3.60 -13.96
CA GLY A 265 6.56 -4.46 -13.65
C GLY A 265 5.83 -5.01 -14.87
N ASN A 266 5.98 -4.35 -16.03
CA ASN A 266 5.31 -4.71 -17.28
C ASN A 266 6.20 -5.55 -18.25
N LYS A 267 7.39 -5.96 -17.81
CA LYS A 267 8.27 -6.91 -18.53
C LYS A 267 7.92 -8.34 -18.15
#